data_c9a9024c7fc9d273b057fa0310cf8b4f
#
_entry.id   c9a9024c7fc9d273b057fa0310cf8b4f
#
_cell.length_a   1.000
_cell.length_b   1.000
_cell.length_c   1.000
_cell.angle_alpha   90.00
_cell.angle_beta   90.00
_cell.angle_gamma   90.00
#
_symmetry.space_group_name_H-M   'P 1'
#
loop_
_entity.id
_entity.type
_entity.pdbx_description
1 polymer ?
#
loop_
_entity_poly.entity_id
_entity_poly.type
_entity_poly.pdbx_seq_one_letter_code
_entity_poly.pdbx_strand_id
1 'polypeptide(L)'
;MQIFLITLGVIAILLVAGAAYQAIGSAIERRKYPPPGRLVPVNGHRLHIWSLGDGPSVVFEAPLGGSCLGWALVQPEVAKFARACSYDRAGFGWSDPGPMPRDAQRMTDELHTLLERAHIPKPCVLVSHSYGGFVLRLYATQHPGDVVGLVLVDPPSCEEWLLMNTDRRRRVRYGAKLARHGAFVTFIGITRFAGWLVQMRAIGAARATAYAASGGLLVGHLERLFAPVGKLPAELRPVLRALWTQPKFFTSLASQIQTVPESAARVHASGSLGDIPLVLLSAGNLSPERLRENEGVAKLSTRGKHIVVPGTSHWVQIDHPQAVIDAIREVVEEARNKS
;
A
#
# COMPACT_ATOMS: atom_id res chain seq x y z
N MET A 1 7.40 24.78 42.22
CA MET A 1 8.13 23.49 42.07
C MET A 1 7.21 22.27 42.27
N GLN A 2 6.45 22.21 43.36
CA GLN A 2 5.59 21.05 43.67
C GLN A 2 4.46 20.79 42.66
N ILE A 3 3.74 21.84 42.24
CA ILE A 3 2.69 21.75 41.20
C ILE A 3 3.27 21.27 39.85
N PHE A 4 4.45 21.75 39.47
CA PHE A 4 5.15 21.33 38.24
C PHE A 4 5.49 19.83 38.29
N LEU A 5 6.04 19.33 39.40
CA LEU A 5 6.36 17.91 39.55
C LEU A 5 5.10 17.02 39.54
N ILE A 6 4.02 17.47 40.17
CA ILE A 6 2.74 16.76 40.14
C ILE A 6 2.20 16.69 38.70
N THR A 7 2.23 17.82 37.96
CA THR A 7 1.79 17.87 36.59
C THR A 7 2.59 16.92 35.70
N LEU A 8 3.93 16.91 35.81
CA LEU A 8 4.79 15.96 35.11
C LEU A 8 4.46 14.51 35.44
N GLY A 9 4.23 14.21 36.72
CA GLY A 9 3.83 12.87 37.19
C GLY A 9 2.50 12.42 36.57
N VAL A 10 1.50 13.30 36.53
CA VAL A 10 0.20 13.01 35.92
C VAL A 10 0.37 12.76 34.41
N ILE A 11 1.13 13.59 33.69
CA ILE A 11 1.38 13.40 32.27
C ILE A 11 2.08 12.04 32.02
N ALA A 12 3.09 11.70 32.81
CA ALA A 12 3.80 10.43 32.67
C ALA A 12 2.86 9.23 32.89
N ILE A 13 2.00 9.28 33.89
CA ILE A 13 1.00 8.24 34.16
C ILE A 13 0.04 8.08 32.99
N LEU A 14 -0.47 9.20 32.43
CA LEU A 14 -1.39 9.17 31.30
C LEU A 14 -0.72 8.58 30.04
N LEU A 15 0.53 8.91 29.78
CA LEU A 15 1.30 8.35 28.64
C LEU A 15 1.51 6.84 28.80
N VAL A 16 1.89 6.38 29.98
CA VAL A 16 2.07 4.95 30.28
C VAL A 16 0.74 4.19 30.17
N ALA A 17 -0.34 4.73 30.75
CA ALA A 17 -1.66 4.13 30.66
C ALA A 17 -2.16 4.04 29.20
N GLY A 18 -1.93 5.09 28.42
CA GLY A 18 -2.26 5.11 27.00
C GLY A 18 -1.45 4.09 26.17
N ALA A 19 -0.15 3.98 26.42
CA ALA A 19 0.70 2.97 25.78
C ALA A 19 0.29 1.54 26.16
N ALA A 20 -0.06 1.29 27.42
CA ALA A 20 -0.59 0.00 27.88
C ALA A 20 -1.93 -0.32 27.19
N TYR A 21 -2.85 0.64 27.15
CA TYR A 21 -4.13 0.51 26.42
C TYR A 21 -3.92 0.15 24.95
N GLN A 22 -2.98 0.83 24.26
CA GLN A 22 -2.61 0.53 22.88
C GLN A 22 -2.04 -0.88 22.74
N ALA A 23 -1.11 -1.28 23.59
CA ALA A 23 -0.46 -2.59 23.54
C ALA A 23 -1.46 -3.73 23.77
N ILE A 24 -2.31 -3.61 24.80
CA ILE A 24 -3.36 -4.58 25.12
C ILE A 24 -4.37 -4.68 23.97
N GLY A 25 -4.87 -3.55 23.47
CA GLY A 25 -5.80 -3.52 22.35
C GLY A 25 -5.22 -4.15 21.09
N SER A 26 -3.95 -3.87 20.78
CA SER A 26 -3.27 -4.49 19.64
C SER A 26 -3.06 -5.99 19.81
N ALA A 27 -2.83 -6.47 21.05
CA ALA A 27 -2.73 -7.90 21.34
C ALA A 27 -4.08 -8.62 21.16
N ILE A 28 -5.17 -8.01 21.62
CA ILE A 28 -6.54 -8.51 21.43
C ILE A 28 -6.88 -8.59 19.95
N GLU A 29 -6.60 -7.53 19.18
CA GLU A 29 -6.90 -7.48 17.74
C GLU A 29 -6.08 -8.48 16.93
N ARG A 30 -4.80 -8.69 17.27
CA ARG A 30 -3.99 -9.74 16.63
C ARG A 30 -4.57 -11.15 16.83
N ARG A 31 -5.18 -11.41 17.98
CA ARG A 31 -5.86 -12.70 18.24
C ARG A 31 -7.20 -12.78 17.52
N LYS A 32 -7.93 -11.67 17.46
CA LYS A 32 -9.27 -11.60 16.85
C LYS A 32 -9.22 -11.65 15.31
N TYR A 33 -8.16 -11.07 14.72
CA TYR A 33 -7.96 -10.97 13.28
C TYR A 33 -6.61 -11.59 12.89
N PRO A 34 -6.49 -12.93 12.92
CA PRO A 34 -5.27 -13.61 12.51
C PRO A 34 -5.01 -13.39 11.01
N PRO A 35 -3.75 -13.47 10.55
CA PRO A 35 -3.42 -13.37 9.13
C PRO A 35 -4.08 -14.49 8.33
N PRO A 36 -4.68 -14.21 7.14
CA PRO A 36 -5.24 -15.23 6.24
C PRO A 36 -4.09 -15.90 5.52
N GLY A 37 -3.03 -16.14 5.76
CA GLY A 37 -1.88 -16.75 5.11
C GLY A 37 -0.82 -17.12 6.12
N ARG A 38 0.43 -16.84 5.80
CA ARG A 38 1.57 -17.16 6.66
C ARG A 38 2.56 -16.03 6.77
N LEU A 39 3.32 -16.01 7.86
CA LEU A 39 4.46 -15.13 8.07
C LEU A 39 5.74 -15.86 7.65
N VAL A 40 6.50 -15.28 6.74
CA VAL A 40 7.75 -15.84 6.19
C VAL A 40 8.92 -15.00 6.67
N PRO A 41 10.00 -15.60 7.21
CA PRO A 41 11.21 -14.89 7.61
C PRO A 41 11.92 -14.27 6.39
N VAL A 42 12.15 -12.96 6.43
CA VAL A 42 12.83 -12.19 5.40
C VAL A 42 13.81 -11.23 6.07
N ASN A 43 15.12 -11.45 5.87
CA ASN A 43 16.17 -10.53 6.32
C ASN A 43 16.05 -10.05 7.79
N GLY A 44 15.71 -10.95 8.72
CA GLY A 44 15.62 -10.65 10.16
C GLY A 44 14.25 -10.18 10.67
N HIS A 45 13.25 -10.05 9.81
CA HIS A 45 11.85 -9.79 10.16
C HIS A 45 10.92 -10.71 9.35
N ARG A 46 9.61 -10.71 9.62
CA ARG A 46 8.67 -11.60 8.91
C ARG A 46 7.72 -10.77 8.06
N LEU A 47 7.55 -11.23 6.81
CA LEU A 47 6.54 -10.69 5.91
C LEU A 47 5.36 -11.66 5.80
N HIS A 48 4.17 -11.11 5.81
CA HIS A 48 2.93 -11.83 5.55
C HIS A 48 2.76 -12.06 4.05
N ILE A 49 2.41 -13.29 3.67
CA ILE A 49 2.00 -13.66 2.31
C ILE A 49 0.76 -14.53 2.36
N TRP A 50 -0.18 -14.26 1.46
CA TRP A 50 -1.44 -14.98 1.32
C TRP A 50 -1.63 -15.44 -0.12
N SER A 51 -1.62 -16.76 -0.32
CA SER A 51 -1.76 -17.40 -1.63
C SER A 51 -3.09 -18.14 -1.72
N LEU A 52 -3.78 -17.98 -2.84
CA LEU A 52 -5.04 -18.66 -3.20
C LEU A 52 -4.90 -19.27 -4.59
N GLY A 53 -5.57 -20.39 -4.82
CA GLY A 53 -5.60 -21.06 -6.12
C GLY A 53 -4.27 -21.73 -6.48
N ASP A 54 -4.23 -22.29 -7.69
CA ASP A 54 -3.10 -23.02 -8.23
C ASP A 54 -2.82 -22.62 -9.68
N GLY A 55 -1.63 -23.02 -10.21
CA GLY A 55 -1.21 -22.70 -11.58
C GLY A 55 -0.14 -21.63 -11.63
N PRO A 56 -0.03 -20.83 -12.73
CA PRO A 56 0.96 -19.77 -12.87
C PRO A 56 0.86 -18.75 -11.74
N SER A 57 2.01 -18.33 -11.21
CA SER A 57 2.04 -17.39 -10.09
C SER A 57 1.69 -15.96 -10.53
N VAL A 58 0.78 -15.32 -9.81
CA VAL A 58 0.42 -13.89 -9.92
C VAL A 58 0.68 -13.24 -8.57
N VAL A 59 1.58 -12.26 -8.52
CA VAL A 59 1.99 -11.58 -7.29
C VAL A 59 1.47 -10.16 -7.23
N PHE A 60 0.74 -9.83 -6.17
CA PHE A 60 0.08 -8.53 -5.99
C PHE A 60 0.84 -7.63 -5.05
N GLU A 61 1.18 -6.44 -5.52
CA GLU A 61 1.87 -5.38 -4.78
C GLU A 61 0.91 -4.25 -4.44
N ALA A 62 0.83 -3.89 -3.17
CA ALA A 62 -0.10 -2.90 -2.64
C ALA A 62 0.32 -1.43 -2.95
N PRO A 63 -0.59 -0.44 -2.84
CA PRO A 63 -0.25 0.98 -2.95
C PRO A 63 0.52 1.51 -1.73
N LEU A 64 0.88 2.79 -1.72
CA LEU A 64 1.46 3.48 -0.57
C LEU A 64 0.59 3.27 0.68
N GLY A 65 1.17 2.75 1.76
CA GLY A 65 0.43 2.47 2.99
C GLY A 65 -0.62 1.35 2.89
N GLY A 66 -0.72 0.68 1.74
CA GLY A 66 -1.67 -0.41 1.51
C GLY A 66 -1.27 -1.73 2.14
N SER A 67 -2.21 -2.67 2.11
CA SER A 67 -2.04 -4.08 2.51
C SER A 67 -2.62 -5.01 1.46
N CYS A 68 -2.38 -6.31 1.60
CA CYS A 68 -2.93 -7.36 0.75
C CYS A 68 -4.47 -7.28 0.62
N LEU A 69 -5.17 -6.75 1.63
CA LEU A 69 -6.63 -6.59 1.61
C LEU A 69 -7.13 -5.59 0.55
N GLY A 70 -6.25 -4.74 0.00
CA GLY A 70 -6.60 -3.89 -1.13
C GLY A 70 -6.94 -4.66 -2.41
N TRP A 71 -6.62 -5.95 -2.46
CA TRP A 71 -6.89 -6.86 -3.57
C TRP A 71 -8.07 -7.80 -3.32
N ALA A 72 -8.85 -7.58 -2.27
CA ALA A 72 -9.94 -8.47 -1.84
C ALA A 72 -11.02 -8.72 -2.91
N LEU A 73 -11.22 -7.79 -3.84
CA LEU A 73 -12.18 -7.95 -4.95
C LEU A 73 -11.57 -8.59 -6.21
N VAL A 74 -10.24 -8.69 -6.28
CA VAL A 74 -9.51 -9.18 -7.46
C VAL A 74 -8.87 -10.55 -7.19
N GLN A 75 -8.17 -10.70 -6.07
CA GLN A 75 -7.41 -11.90 -5.76
C GLN A 75 -8.25 -13.20 -5.77
N PRO A 76 -9.47 -13.27 -5.20
CA PRO A 76 -10.29 -14.50 -5.25
C PRO A 76 -10.69 -14.88 -6.67
N GLU A 77 -10.94 -13.91 -7.55
CA GLU A 77 -11.31 -14.16 -8.93
C GLU A 77 -10.11 -14.64 -9.76
N VAL A 78 -8.94 -14.06 -9.55
CA VAL A 78 -7.69 -14.50 -10.18
C VAL A 78 -7.31 -15.91 -9.71
N ALA A 79 -7.60 -16.25 -8.45
CA ALA A 79 -7.36 -17.58 -7.89
C ALA A 79 -8.12 -18.71 -8.59
N LYS A 80 -9.13 -18.39 -9.38
CA LYS A 80 -9.89 -19.39 -10.19
C LYS A 80 -9.09 -19.90 -11.41
N PHE A 81 -8.03 -19.18 -11.83
CA PHE A 81 -7.23 -19.53 -13.01
C PHE A 81 -5.71 -19.42 -12.84
N ALA A 82 -5.25 -18.95 -11.68
CA ALA A 82 -3.82 -18.76 -11.37
C ALA A 82 -3.58 -18.88 -9.86
N ARG A 83 -2.33 -19.06 -9.45
CA ARG A 83 -1.93 -18.94 -8.05
C ARG A 83 -1.77 -17.46 -7.70
N ALA A 84 -2.78 -16.89 -7.06
CA ALA A 84 -2.88 -15.49 -6.69
C ALA A 84 -2.23 -15.24 -5.32
N CYS A 85 -1.09 -14.54 -5.28
CA CYS A 85 -0.27 -14.29 -4.09
C CYS A 85 -0.25 -12.81 -3.77
N SER A 86 -0.92 -12.37 -2.71
CA SER A 86 -0.77 -11.02 -2.17
C SER A 86 0.09 -11.03 -0.90
N TYR A 87 0.74 -9.93 -0.59
CA TYR A 87 1.60 -9.83 0.58
C TYR A 87 1.52 -8.44 1.22
N ASP A 88 2.03 -8.35 2.44
CA ASP A 88 2.17 -7.10 3.16
C ASP A 88 3.64 -6.71 3.27
N ARG A 89 3.98 -5.50 2.84
CA ARG A 89 5.32 -4.93 3.05
C ARG A 89 5.62 -4.77 4.53
N ALA A 90 6.88 -4.78 4.90
CA ALA A 90 7.31 -4.58 6.28
C ALA A 90 6.71 -3.29 6.89
N GLY A 91 6.11 -3.43 8.06
CA GLY A 91 5.40 -2.38 8.79
C GLY A 91 3.94 -2.19 8.43
N PHE A 92 3.44 -2.88 7.40
CA PHE A 92 2.03 -2.83 7.00
C PHE A 92 1.34 -4.17 7.22
N GLY A 93 0.00 -4.14 7.22
CA GLY A 93 -0.79 -5.33 7.39
C GLY A 93 -0.34 -6.17 8.60
N TRP A 94 -0.20 -7.46 8.36
CA TRP A 94 0.28 -8.41 9.37
C TRP A 94 1.81 -8.55 9.43
N SER A 95 2.56 -7.97 8.49
CA SER A 95 4.03 -8.02 8.49
C SER A 95 4.65 -7.32 9.69
N ASP A 96 5.79 -7.83 10.14
CA ASP A 96 6.60 -7.18 11.17
C ASP A 96 7.15 -5.83 10.67
N PRO A 97 7.54 -4.91 11.55
CA PRO A 97 8.37 -3.76 11.17
C PRO A 97 9.68 -4.22 10.50
N GLY A 98 10.13 -3.50 9.49
CA GLY A 98 11.41 -3.75 8.83
C GLY A 98 12.39 -2.60 9.01
N PRO A 99 13.64 -2.76 8.55
CA PRO A 99 14.66 -1.71 8.58
C PRO A 99 14.24 -0.46 7.81
N MET A 100 14.75 0.71 8.24
CA MET A 100 14.58 1.98 7.55
C MET A 100 15.82 2.29 6.70
N PRO A 101 15.71 3.10 5.64
CA PRO A 101 14.50 3.70 5.09
C PRO A 101 13.62 2.68 4.33
N ARG A 102 12.32 2.98 4.14
CA ARG A 102 11.36 2.17 3.38
C ARG A 102 11.26 2.68 1.95
N ASP A 103 12.34 2.58 1.16
CA ASP A 103 12.39 2.94 -0.25
C ASP A 103 12.03 1.75 -1.17
N ALA A 104 11.86 2.03 -2.47
CA ALA A 104 11.48 0.99 -3.44
C ALA A 104 12.53 -0.10 -3.60
N GLN A 105 13.85 0.22 -3.48
CA GLN A 105 14.91 -0.79 -3.60
C GLN A 105 14.82 -1.81 -2.48
N ARG A 106 14.74 -1.36 -1.23
CA ARG A 106 14.60 -2.26 -0.08
C ARG A 106 13.35 -3.14 -0.18
N MET A 107 12.24 -2.57 -0.66
CA MET A 107 11.01 -3.35 -0.84
C MET A 107 11.16 -4.37 -1.97
N THR A 108 11.88 -4.06 -3.04
CA THR A 108 12.22 -4.99 -4.13
C THR A 108 13.07 -6.15 -3.62
N ASP A 109 14.12 -5.87 -2.82
CA ASP A 109 15.00 -6.88 -2.24
C ASP A 109 14.24 -7.80 -1.27
N GLU A 110 13.36 -7.21 -0.46
CA GLU A 110 12.49 -7.95 0.46
C GLU A 110 11.48 -8.83 -0.29
N LEU A 111 10.89 -8.33 -1.38
CA LEU A 111 9.97 -9.11 -2.22
C LEU A 111 10.69 -10.30 -2.85
N HIS A 112 11.88 -10.10 -3.42
CA HIS A 112 12.65 -11.17 -4.00
C HIS A 112 12.93 -12.29 -2.98
N THR A 113 13.44 -11.93 -1.81
CA THR A 113 13.69 -12.88 -0.71
C THR A 113 12.38 -13.54 -0.23
N LEU A 114 11.27 -12.80 -0.18
CA LEU A 114 9.96 -13.34 0.22
C LEU A 114 9.50 -14.42 -0.75
N LEU A 115 9.54 -14.16 -2.06
CA LEU A 115 9.11 -15.13 -3.08
C LEU A 115 9.94 -16.41 -3.04
N GLU A 116 11.27 -16.30 -2.86
CA GLU A 116 12.15 -17.45 -2.71
C GLU A 116 11.81 -18.28 -1.46
N ARG A 117 11.75 -17.63 -0.29
CA ARG A 117 11.50 -18.31 0.99
C ARG A 117 10.05 -18.79 1.14
N ALA A 118 9.14 -18.19 0.43
CA ALA A 118 7.77 -18.65 0.34
C ALA A 118 7.58 -19.78 -0.68
N HIS A 119 8.63 -20.14 -1.45
CA HIS A 119 8.58 -21.13 -2.53
C HIS A 119 7.49 -20.80 -3.55
N ILE A 120 7.38 -19.52 -3.94
CA ILE A 120 6.48 -19.11 -5.01
C ILE A 120 7.13 -19.46 -6.34
N PRO A 121 6.48 -20.29 -7.17
CA PRO A 121 7.01 -20.67 -8.47
C PRO A 121 7.28 -19.44 -9.36
N LYS A 122 8.44 -19.41 -9.97
CA LYS A 122 8.88 -18.41 -10.95
C LYS A 122 8.98 -19.07 -12.32
N PRO A 123 8.87 -18.33 -13.42
CA PRO A 123 8.60 -16.89 -13.45
C PRO A 123 7.13 -16.55 -13.16
N CYS A 124 6.86 -15.32 -12.67
CA CYS A 124 5.53 -14.88 -12.26
C CYS A 124 5.03 -13.64 -13.02
N VAL A 125 3.72 -13.47 -13.05
CA VAL A 125 3.07 -12.22 -13.45
C VAL A 125 3.01 -11.31 -12.22
N LEU A 126 3.46 -10.07 -12.35
CA LEU A 126 3.47 -9.08 -11.28
C LEU A 126 2.36 -8.06 -11.49
N VAL A 127 1.57 -7.80 -10.45
CA VAL A 127 0.42 -6.89 -10.48
C VAL A 127 0.57 -5.84 -9.40
N SER A 128 0.55 -4.57 -9.74
CA SER A 128 0.70 -3.48 -8.76
C SER A 128 -0.41 -2.46 -8.83
N HIS A 129 -0.64 -1.78 -7.71
CA HIS A 129 -1.42 -0.56 -7.65
C HIS A 129 -0.57 0.61 -7.17
N SER A 130 -0.70 1.77 -7.86
CA SER A 130 -0.09 3.03 -7.43
C SER A 130 1.41 2.89 -7.14
N TYR A 131 1.88 3.27 -5.93
CA TYR A 131 3.27 3.18 -5.49
C TYR A 131 3.92 1.80 -5.72
N GLY A 132 3.13 0.73 -5.66
CA GLY A 132 3.59 -0.62 -5.98
C GLY A 132 4.21 -0.73 -7.36
N GLY A 133 3.81 0.12 -8.30
CA GLY A 133 4.41 0.21 -9.63
C GLY A 133 5.89 0.58 -9.61
N PHE A 134 6.37 1.35 -8.62
CA PHE A 134 7.81 1.59 -8.45
C PHE A 134 8.55 0.32 -8.04
N VAL A 135 8.01 -0.43 -7.08
CA VAL A 135 8.62 -1.67 -6.58
C VAL A 135 8.70 -2.71 -7.69
N LEU A 136 7.59 -2.94 -8.42
CA LEU A 136 7.54 -4.01 -9.42
C LEU A 136 8.30 -3.66 -10.71
N ARG A 137 8.39 -2.38 -11.09
CA ARG A 137 9.26 -1.96 -12.20
C ARG A 137 10.73 -2.19 -11.88
N LEU A 138 11.18 -1.86 -10.66
CA LEU A 138 12.53 -2.19 -10.21
C LEU A 138 12.76 -3.69 -10.18
N TYR A 139 11.79 -4.45 -9.64
CA TYR A 139 11.89 -5.90 -9.60
C TYR A 139 12.08 -6.50 -11.00
N ALA A 140 11.24 -6.09 -11.96
CA ALA A 140 11.29 -6.61 -13.31
C ALA A 140 12.61 -6.28 -14.04
N THR A 141 13.21 -5.11 -13.77
CA THR A 141 14.50 -4.74 -14.36
C THR A 141 15.71 -5.43 -13.70
N GLN A 142 15.62 -5.71 -12.39
CA GLN A 142 16.70 -6.36 -11.62
C GLN A 142 16.65 -7.88 -11.70
N HIS A 143 15.46 -8.45 -11.87
CA HIS A 143 15.22 -9.90 -11.91
C HIS A 143 14.38 -10.29 -13.15
N PRO A 144 14.85 -10.00 -14.38
CA PRO A 144 14.05 -10.21 -15.59
C PRO A 144 13.67 -11.68 -15.81
N GLY A 145 14.49 -12.63 -15.38
CA GLY A 145 14.21 -14.06 -15.46
C GLY A 145 13.09 -14.55 -14.52
N ASP A 146 12.70 -13.73 -13.54
CA ASP A 146 11.64 -14.04 -12.58
C ASP A 146 10.25 -13.57 -13.06
N VAL A 147 10.17 -12.81 -14.18
CA VAL A 147 8.97 -12.08 -14.58
C VAL A 147 8.55 -12.43 -16.00
N VAL A 148 7.32 -12.91 -16.18
CA VAL A 148 6.73 -13.21 -17.48
C VAL A 148 5.68 -12.20 -17.93
N GLY A 149 5.32 -11.24 -17.08
CA GLY A 149 4.40 -10.18 -17.42
C GLY A 149 4.14 -9.22 -16.27
N LEU A 150 3.66 -8.01 -16.60
CA LEU A 150 3.31 -6.96 -15.65
C LEU A 150 1.89 -6.42 -15.91
N VAL A 151 1.17 -6.15 -14.82
CA VAL A 151 -0.05 -5.35 -14.82
C VAL A 151 0.13 -4.17 -13.84
N LEU A 152 0.16 -2.96 -14.36
CA LEU A 152 0.34 -1.74 -13.57
C LEU A 152 -1.01 -1.00 -13.48
N VAL A 153 -1.61 -0.97 -12.30
CA VAL A 153 -2.88 -0.29 -12.04
C VAL A 153 -2.60 1.11 -11.50
N ASP A 154 -2.87 2.11 -12.30
CA ASP A 154 -2.72 3.55 -12.04
C ASP A 154 -1.37 3.89 -11.35
N PRO A 155 -0.23 3.50 -11.97
CA PRO A 155 1.10 3.66 -11.36
C PRO A 155 1.46 5.14 -11.20
N PRO A 156 2.36 5.52 -10.29
CA PRO A 156 2.79 6.90 -10.14
C PRO A 156 3.72 7.34 -11.28
N SER A 157 3.71 8.63 -11.62
CA SER A 157 4.68 9.22 -12.54
C SER A 157 6.04 9.36 -11.86
N CYS A 158 7.12 8.95 -12.53
CA CYS A 158 8.47 9.29 -12.08
C CYS A 158 8.74 10.79 -12.25
N GLU A 159 8.33 11.36 -13.38
CA GLU A 159 8.58 12.77 -13.73
C GLU A 159 7.98 13.74 -12.70
N GLU A 160 6.75 13.46 -12.27
CA GLU A 160 6.07 14.22 -11.23
C GLU A 160 6.87 14.32 -9.93
N TRP A 161 7.68 13.31 -9.61
CA TRP A 161 8.53 13.28 -8.41
C TRP A 161 9.93 13.80 -8.64
N LEU A 162 10.47 13.68 -9.85
CA LEU A 162 11.78 14.24 -10.23
C LEU A 162 11.71 15.75 -10.38
N LEU A 163 10.65 16.26 -11.00
CA LEU A 163 10.44 17.69 -11.26
C LEU A 163 9.68 18.41 -10.15
N MET A 164 9.77 17.91 -8.91
CA MET A 164 9.05 18.50 -7.79
C MET A 164 9.43 19.97 -7.56
N ASN A 165 8.42 20.84 -7.61
CA ASN A 165 8.54 22.22 -7.14
C ASN A 165 8.62 22.31 -5.61
N THR A 166 8.91 23.52 -5.10
CA THR A 166 9.07 23.78 -3.67
C THR A 166 7.84 23.40 -2.86
N ASP A 167 6.64 23.65 -3.39
CA ASP A 167 5.38 23.34 -2.69
C ASP A 167 5.15 21.85 -2.55
N ARG A 168 5.48 21.08 -3.59
CA ARG A 168 5.38 19.62 -3.52
C ARG A 168 6.39 19.04 -2.53
N ARG A 169 7.64 19.52 -2.53
CA ARG A 169 8.65 19.14 -1.52
C ARG A 169 8.17 19.45 -0.10
N ARG A 170 7.52 20.60 0.09
CA ARG A 170 6.92 20.99 1.38
C ARG A 170 5.80 20.03 1.77
N ARG A 171 4.89 19.67 0.85
CA ARG A 171 3.81 18.70 1.12
C ARG A 171 4.34 17.32 1.50
N VAL A 172 5.36 16.82 0.82
CA VAL A 172 6.01 15.53 1.15
C VAL A 172 6.57 15.56 2.58
N ARG A 173 7.36 16.60 2.91
CA ARG A 173 7.90 16.77 4.27
C ARG A 173 6.80 16.89 5.34
N TYR A 174 5.74 17.63 5.04
CA TYR A 174 4.61 17.79 5.95
C TYR A 174 3.86 16.46 6.13
N GLY A 175 3.59 15.72 5.06
CA GLY A 175 2.97 14.40 5.12
C GLY A 175 3.78 13.39 5.92
N ALA A 176 5.09 13.34 5.71
CA ALA A 176 5.99 12.49 6.50
C ALA A 176 6.04 12.90 7.98
N LYS A 177 6.04 14.22 8.28
CA LYS A 177 5.96 14.72 9.64
C LYS A 177 4.64 14.35 10.31
N LEU A 178 3.53 14.52 9.60
CA LEU A 178 2.19 14.15 10.09
C LEU A 178 2.10 12.65 10.40
N ALA A 179 2.61 11.80 9.52
CA ALA A 179 2.66 10.37 9.76
C ALA A 179 3.53 10.02 10.99
N ARG A 180 4.69 10.67 11.20
CA ARG A 180 5.49 10.49 12.42
C ARG A 180 4.74 10.88 13.69
N HIS A 181 4.00 12.00 13.67
CA HIS A 181 3.14 12.36 14.80
C HIS A 181 2.01 11.33 14.99
N GLY A 182 1.44 10.82 13.88
CA GLY A 182 0.48 9.72 13.91
C GLY A 182 1.01 8.48 14.62
N ALA A 183 2.30 8.13 14.40
CA ALA A 183 2.94 7.02 15.10
C ALA A 183 2.95 7.24 16.63
N PHE A 184 3.34 8.45 17.08
CA PHE A 184 3.35 8.79 18.50
C PHE A 184 1.93 8.80 19.11
N VAL A 185 0.99 9.47 18.44
CA VAL A 185 -0.43 9.55 18.87
C VAL A 185 -1.06 8.16 18.94
N THR A 186 -0.67 7.26 18.02
CA THR A 186 -1.11 5.87 18.04
C THR A 186 -0.44 5.09 19.15
N PHE A 187 0.85 5.31 19.40
CA PHE A 187 1.60 4.66 20.48
C PHE A 187 0.97 4.91 21.86
N ILE A 188 0.51 6.13 22.11
CA ILE A 188 -0.19 6.50 23.34
C ILE A 188 -1.71 6.23 23.31
N GLY A 189 -2.20 5.45 22.34
CA GLY A 189 -3.57 4.92 22.29
C GLY A 189 -4.65 5.91 21.84
N ILE A 190 -4.32 7.15 21.51
CA ILE A 190 -5.31 8.19 21.13
C ILE A 190 -6.06 7.80 19.84
N THR A 191 -5.39 7.27 18.82
CA THR A 191 -6.04 6.84 17.57
C THR A 191 -7.06 5.73 17.83
N ARG A 192 -6.74 4.79 18.71
CA ARG A 192 -7.62 3.70 19.12
C ARG A 192 -8.83 4.23 19.88
N PHE A 193 -8.60 5.12 20.84
CA PHE A 193 -9.67 5.76 21.61
C PHE A 193 -10.60 6.58 20.73
N ALA A 194 -10.05 7.37 19.80
CA ALA A 194 -10.83 8.11 18.81
C ALA A 194 -11.67 7.17 17.92
N GLY A 195 -11.10 6.07 17.45
CA GLY A 195 -11.81 5.04 16.69
C GLY A 195 -12.97 4.41 17.48
N TRP A 196 -12.79 4.18 18.79
CA TRP A 196 -13.85 3.70 19.68
C TRP A 196 -14.96 4.74 19.83
N LEU A 197 -14.64 6.02 20.04
CA LEU A 197 -15.61 7.10 20.10
C LEU A 197 -16.43 7.21 18.79
N VAL A 198 -15.78 7.09 17.61
CA VAL A 198 -16.49 7.08 16.30
C VAL A 198 -17.50 5.93 16.22
N GLN A 199 -17.17 4.78 16.77
CA GLN A 199 -18.06 3.62 16.80
C GLN A 199 -19.29 3.84 17.70
N MET A 200 -19.13 4.57 18.80
CA MET A 200 -20.20 4.87 19.77
C MET A 200 -21.19 5.94 19.28
N ARG A 201 -21.13 6.35 17.99
CA ARG A 201 -21.95 7.42 17.40
C ARG A 201 -21.88 8.79 18.12
N ALA A 202 -20.94 8.99 19.04
CA ALA A 202 -20.78 10.24 19.78
C ALA A 202 -20.23 11.41 18.92
N ILE A 203 -19.96 11.21 17.63
CA ILE A 203 -19.12 12.11 16.81
C ILE A 203 -19.82 12.72 15.59
N GLY A 204 -21.13 12.80 15.54
CA GLY A 204 -21.75 13.70 14.57
C GLY A 204 -21.25 15.16 14.74
N ALA A 205 -21.19 15.63 15.97
CA ALA A 205 -20.71 16.97 16.31
C ALA A 205 -19.18 17.14 16.20
N ALA A 206 -18.36 16.14 16.60
CA ALA A 206 -16.91 16.24 16.52
C ALA A 206 -16.37 16.13 15.09
N ARG A 207 -17.08 15.44 14.19
CA ARG A 207 -16.75 15.39 12.75
C ARG A 207 -17.00 16.77 12.11
N ALA A 208 -18.10 17.44 12.47
CA ALA A 208 -18.39 18.79 12.02
C ALA A 208 -17.37 19.83 12.54
N THR A 209 -16.93 19.70 13.80
CA THR A 209 -15.92 20.59 14.39
C THR A 209 -14.52 20.35 13.82
N ALA A 210 -14.12 19.10 13.57
CA ALA A 210 -12.84 18.79 12.93
C ALA A 210 -12.82 19.26 11.46
N TYR A 211 -13.93 19.16 10.75
CA TYR A 211 -14.10 19.68 9.39
C TYR A 211 -13.96 21.20 9.38
N ALA A 212 -14.64 21.90 10.30
CA ALA A 212 -14.57 23.36 10.42
C ALA A 212 -13.17 23.85 10.85
N ALA A 213 -12.52 23.16 11.80
CA ALA A 213 -11.20 23.54 12.32
C ALA A 213 -10.05 23.29 11.35
N SER A 214 -10.18 22.33 10.43
CA SER A 214 -9.14 22.00 9.41
C SER A 214 -9.37 22.70 8.06
N GLY A 215 -10.38 23.54 7.94
CA GLY A 215 -10.78 24.16 6.66
C GLY A 215 -11.15 23.13 5.58
N GLY A 216 -11.56 21.93 5.96
CA GLY A 216 -11.93 20.84 5.06
C GLY A 216 -10.78 20.13 4.34
N LEU A 217 -9.57 20.71 4.34
CA LEU A 217 -8.43 20.20 3.57
C LEU A 217 -7.91 18.84 4.08
N LEU A 218 -7.77 18.70 5.40
CA LEU A 218 -7.27 17.45 5.99
C LEU A 218 -8.30 16.33 5.89
N VAL A 219 -9.55 16.64 6.17
CA VAL A 219 -10.68 15.69 6.12
C VAL A 219 -10.93 15.23 4.69
N GLY A 220 -10.90 16.14 3.72
CA GLY A 220 -11.08 15.80 2.30
C GLY A 220 -9.97 14.90 1.74
N HIS A 221 -8.71 15.05 2.19
CA HIS A 221 -7.62 14.14 1.81
C HIS A 221 -7.76 12.76 2.47
N LEU A 222 -8.13 12.72 3.74
CA LEU A 222 -8.38 11.46 4.44
C LEU A 222 -9.61 10.74 3.88
N GLU A 223 -10.68 11.46 3.57
CA GLU A 223 -11.86 10.85 2.93
C GLU A 223 -11.51 10.24 1.56
N ARG A 224 -10.70 10.90 0.74
CA ARG A 224 -10.25 10.33 -0.55
C ARG A 224 -9.38 9.08 -0.39
N LEU A 225 -8.54 9.02 0.65
CA LEU A 225 -7.71 7.86 0.96
C LEU A 225 -8.53 6.68 1.51
N PHE A 226 -9.58 6.98 2.31
CA PHE A 226 -10.37 5.96 3.01
C PHE A 226 -11.73 5.66 2.35
N ALA A 227 -12.22 6.51 1.43
CA ALA A 227 -13.48 6.29 0.71
C ALA A 227 -13.58 4.91 0.04
N PRO A 228 -12.50 4.37 -0.58
CA PRO A 228 -12.54 3.06 -1.20
C PRO A 228 -12.80 1.91 -0.20
N VAL A 229 -12.42 2.09 1.07
CA VAL A 229 -12.68 1.10 2.14
C VAL A 229 -14.18 0.86 2.33
N GLY A 230 -15.00 1.87 2.08
CA GLY A 230 -16.46 1.74 2.10
C GLY A 230 -17.02 0.80 1.02
N LYS A 231 -16.26 0.56 -0.05
CA LYS A 231 -16.62 -0.34 -1.16
C LYS A 231 -16.10 -1.76 -0.96
N LEU A 232 -15.15 -1.97 -0.03
CA LEU A 232 -14.68 -3.29 0.34
C LEU A 232 -15.73 -4.04 1.16
N PRO A 233 -15.70 -5.38 1.17
CA PRO A 233 -16.55 -6.22 2.00
C PRO A 233 -16.61 -5.74 3.45
N ALA A 234 -17.80 -5.71 4.03
CA ALA A 234 -18.03 -5.11 5.34
C ALA A 234 -17.21 -5.77 6.47
N GLU A 235 -16.96 -7.07 6.35
CA GLU A 235 -16.17 -7.87 7.26
C GLU A 235 -14.68 -7.48 7.28
N LEU A 236 -14.16 -6.86 6.23
CA LEU A 236 -12.76 -6.40 6.17
C LEU A 236 -12.54 -5.05 6.86
N ARG A 237 -13.57 -4.24 7.03
CA ARG A 237 -13.45 -2.89 7.62
C ARG A 237 -12.91 -2.90 9.04
N PRO A 238 -13.37 -3.77 9.97
CA PRO A 238 -12.81 -3.85 11.31
C PRO A 238 -11.36 -4.36 11.30
N VAL A 239 -11.00 -5.27 10.36
CA VAL A 239 -9.64 -5.77 10.17
C VAL A 239 -8.71 -4.64 9.74
N LEU A 240 -9.07 -3.91 8.68
CA LEU A 240 -8.30 -2.75 8.20
C LEU A 240 -8.09 -1.71 9.29
N ARG A 241 -9.13 -1.39 10.07
CA ARG A 241 -9.01 -0.47 11.21
C ARG A 241 -7.99 -0.97 12.23
N ALA A 242 -8.04 -2.26 12.59
CA ALA A 242 -7.10 -2.86 13.53
C ALA A 242 -5.64 -2.78 13.02
N LEU A 243 -5.41 -2.98 11.72
CA LEU A 243 -4.10 -2.88 11.08
C LEU A 243 -3.59 -1.43 11.00
N TRP A 244 -4.45 -0.47 10.71
CA TRP A 244 -4.09 0.95 10.58
C TRP A 244 -3.94 1.68 11.92
N THR A 245 -4.49 1.15 13.01
CA THR A 245 -4.30 1.71 14.34
C THR A 245 -3.06 1.16 15.07
N GLN A 246 -2.06 0.70 14.32
CA GLN A 246 -0.78 0.23 14.86
C GLN A 246 0.33 1.27 14.63
N PRO A 247 1.20 1.54 15.63
CA PRO A 247 2.30 2.51 15.47
C PRO A 247 3.22 2.19 14.29
N LYS A 248 3.49 0.90 14.02
CA LYS A 248 4.32 0.43 12.90
C LYS A 248 3.82 0.93 11.55
N PHE A 249 2.49 1.01 11.35
CA PHE A 249 1.87 1.53 10.14
C PHE A 249 2.32 2.97 9.85
N PHE A 250 2.17 3.85 10.82
CA PHE A 250 2.51 5.26 10.66
C PHE A 250 4.02 5.51 10.53
N THR A 251 4.85 4.74 11.25
CA THR A 251 6.30 4.81 11.15
C THR A 251 6.77 4.43 9.74
N SER A 252 6.25 3.33 9.19
CA SER A 252 6.59 2.87 7.86
C SER A 252 6.02 3.77 6.77
N LEU A 253 4.79 4.28 6.94
CA LEU A 253 4.18 5.25 6.04
C LEU A 253 4.99 6.55 5.96
N ALA A 254 5.44 7.07 7.10
CA ALA A 254 6.29 8.28 7.15
C ALA A 254 7.58 8.09 6.34
N SER A 255 8.22 6.94 6.48
CA SER A 255 9.43 6.60 5.74
C SER A 255 9.16 6.43 4.24
N GLN A 256 8.10 5.73 3.86
CA GLN A 256 7.70 5.61 2.46
C GLN A 256 7.46 6.97 1.81
N ILE A 257 6.65 7.84 2.45
CA ILE A 257 6.38 9.19 1.94
C ILE A 257 7.68 9.97 1.73
N GLN A 258 8.60 9.88 2.68
CA GLN A 258 9.87 10.60 2.63
C GLN A 258 10.76 10.13 1.48
N THR A 259 10.73 8.84 1.14
CA THR A 259 11.59 8.20 0.14
C THR A 259 10.95 8.07 -1.25
N VAL A 260 9.71 8.56 -1.46
CA VAL A 260 9.06 8.54 -2.79
C VAL A 260 9.92 9.20 -3.87
N PRO A 261 10.52 10.39 -3.65
CA PRO A 261 11.33 11.03 -4.68
C PRO A 261 12.58 10.22 -5.07
N GLU A 262 13.25 9.64 -4.08
CA GLU A 262 14.42 8.78 -4.31
C GLU A 262 14.01 7.49 -5.04
N SER A 263 12.90 6.89 -4.63
CA SER A 263 12.33 5.72 -5.29
C SER A 263 11.99 6.01 -6.76
N ALA A 264 11.35 7.15 -7.04
CA ALA A 264 11.05 7.58 -8.39
C ALA A 264 12.29 7.79 -9.26
N ALA A 265 13.34 8.42 -8.70
CA ALA A 265 14.60 8.62 -9.39
C ALA A 265 15.27 7.29 -9.77
N ARG A 266 15.28 6.33 -8.85
CA ARG A 266 15.84 5.00 -9.07
C ARG A 266 15.07 4.22 -10.14
N VAL A 267 13.73 4.27 -10.10
CA VAL A 267 12.86 3.64 -11.10
C VAL A 267 13.00 4.30 -12.47
N HIS A 268 13.14 5.62 -12.52
CA HIS A 268 13.40 6.33 -13.78
C HIS A 268 14.73 5.88 -14.41
N ALA A 269 15.75 5.73 -13.59
CA ALA A 269 17.07 5.28 -14.03
C ALA A 269 17.15 3.79 -14.40
N SER A 270 16.16 2.97 -14.03
CA SER A 270 16.18 1.52 -14.30
C SER A 270 15.93 1.15 -15.78
N GLY A 271 15.43 2.08 -16.57
CA GLY A 271 15.35 1.95 -18.03
C GLY A 271 14.19 1.10 -18.54
N SER A 272 14.45 0.38 -19.63
CA SER A 272 13.47 -0.41 -20.39
C SER A 272 13.04 -1.68 -19.65
N LEU A 273 11.83 -2.13 -19.93
CA LEU A 273 11.27 -3.42 -19.48
C LEU A 273 11.41 -4.50 -20.59
N GLY A 274 12.14 -4.21 -21.67
CA GLY A 274 12.38 -5.16 -22.75
C GLY A 274 11.10 -5.57 -23.51
N ASP A 275 10.88 -6.87 -23.64
CA ASP A 275 9.73 -7.46 -24.33
C ASP A 275 8.73 -8.14 -23.37
N ILE A 276 8.79 -7.81 -22.06
CA ILE A 276 7.85 -8.34 -21.08
C ILE A 276 6.42 -7.85 -21.42
N PRO A 277 5.42 -8.73 -21.57
CA PRO A 277 4.02 -8.33 -21.68
C PRO A 277 3.63 -7.37 -20.56
N LEU A 278 3.16 -6.18 -20.92
CA LEU A 278 2.80 -5.13 -19.97
C LEU A 278 1.41 -4.56 -20.29
N VAL A 279 0.50 -4.66 -19.35
CA VAL A 279 -0.79 -3.94 -19.39
C VAL A 279 -0.78 -2.86 -18.31
N LEU A 280 -0.93 -1.61 -18.73
CA LEU A 280 -1.10 -0.47 -17.84
C LEU A 280 -2.56 -0.01 -17.87
N LEU A 281 -3.21 -0.03 -16.71
CA LEU A 281 -4.56 0.47 -16.50
C LEU A 281 -4.52 1.85 -15.85
N SER A 282 -5.12 2.85 -16.47
CA SER A 282 -5.26 4.19 -15.92
C SER A 282 -6.68 4.46 -15.42
N ALA A 283 -6.80 5.23 -14.34
CA ALA A 283 -8.08 5.78 -13.90
C ALA A 283 -8.71 6.67 -14.99
N GLY A 284 -10.03 6.65 -15.08
CA GLY A 284 -10.77 7.39 -16.10
C GLY A 284 -10.82 8.90 -15.90
N ASN A 285 -10.42 9.40 -14.73
CA ASN A 285 -10.47 10.82 -14.36
C ASN A 285 -9.11 11.52 -14.37
N LEU A 286 -8.09 10.92 -15.01
CA LEU A 286 -6.76 11.51 -15.11
C LEU A 286 -6.73 12.67 -16.12
N SER A 287 -5.78 13.61 -15.90
CA SER A 287 -5.51 14.67 -16.86
C SER A 287 -4.90 14.10 -18.14
N PRO A 288 -5.07 14.79 -19.30
CA PRO A 288 -4.43 14.37 -20.56
C PRO A 288 -2.90 14.25 -20.45
N GLU A 289 -2.27 15.09 -19.64
CA GLU A 289 -0.83 15.02 -19.37
C GLU A 289 -0.47 13.73 -18.66
N ARG A 290 -1.22 13.39 -17.60
CA ARG A 290 -1.00 12.16 -16.86
C ARG A 290 -1.24 10.89 -17.69
N LEU A 291 -2.22 10.93 -18.60
CA LEU A 291 -2.45 9.82 -19.55
C LEU A 291 -1.27 9.66 -20.50
N ARG A 292 -0.67 10.76 -21.01
CA ARG A 292 0.55 10.69 -21.85
C ARG A 292 1.76 10.12 -21.08
N GLU A 293 1.94 10.50 -19.83
CA GLU A 293 2.98 9.91 -18.97
C GLU A 293 2.79 8.40 -18.81
N ASN A 294 1.56 7.94 -18.54
CA ASN A 294 1.23 6.52 -18.42
C ASN A 294 1.42 5.77 -19.75
N GLU A 295 1.10 6.40 -20.88
CA GLU A 295 1.42 5.84 -22.19
C GLU A 295 2.94 5.69 -22.40
N GLY A 296 3.73 6.67 -21.94
CA GLY A 296 5.20 6.57 -21.91
C GLY A 296 5.69 5.41 -21.07
N VAL A 297 5.06 5.15 -19.90
CA VAL A 297 5.40 3.99 -19.07
C VAL A 297 5.05 2.68 -19.76
N ALA A 298 3.92 2.59 -20.45
CA ALA A 298 3.57 1.39 -21.23
C ALA A 298 4.61 1.11 -22.33
N LYS A 299 5.11 2.14 -23.00
CA LYS A 299 6.17 2.04 -24.05
C LYS A 299 7.56 1.62 -23.52
N LEU A 300 7.75 1.49 -22.21
CA LEU A 300 8.97 0.90 -21.66
C LEU A 300 9.10 -0.59 -22.00
N SER A 301 8.01 -1.26 -22.35
CA SER A 301 8.00 -2.58 -22.97
C SER A 301 7.61 -2.47 -24.45
N THR A 302 8.29 -3.24 -25.31
CA THR A 302 7.91 -3.36 -26.74
C THR A 302 6.54 -4.03 -26.91
N ARG A 303 6.02 -4.69 -25.88
CA ARG A 303 4.70 -5.34 -25.81
C ARG A 303 3.78 -4.64 -24.80
N GLY A 304 4.00 -3.36 -24.59
CA GLY A 304 3.22 -2.55 -23.67
C GLY A 304 1.89 -2.11 -24.24
N LYS A 305 0.83 -2.22 -23.43
CA LYS A 305 -0.55 -1.80 -23.75
C LYS A 305 -1.04 -0.84 -22.68
N HIS A 306 -1.63 0.29 -23.06
CA HIS A 306 -2.24 1.26 -22.16
C HIS A 306 -3.76 1.25 -22.34
N ILE A 307 -4.49 1.10 -21.25
CA ILE A 307 -5.96 1.06 -21.21
C ILE A 307 -6.45 2.09 -20.19
N VAL A 308 -7.31 2.99 -20.62
CA VAL A 308 -8.03 3.91 -19.72
C VAL A 308 -9.34 3.26 -19.31
N VAL A 309 -9.64 3.17 -18.01
CA VAL A 309 -10.86 2.56 -17.47
C VAL A 309 -11.84 3.67 -17.10
N PRO A 310 -12.88 3.92 -17.91
CA PRO A 310 -13.81 5.02 -17.70
C PRO A 310 -14.57 4.90 -16.36
N GLY A 311 -14.93 6.02 -15.75
CA GLY A 311 -15.75 6.07 -14.54
C GLY A 311 -15.05 5.61 -13.26
N THR A 312 -13.72 5.37 -13.31
CA THR A 312 -12.94 4.95 -12.14
C THR A 312 -12.17 6.10 -11.52
N SER A 313 -11.93 5.99 -10.22
CA SER A 313 -10.98 6.81 -9.46
C SER A 313 -9.60 6.13 -9.48
N HIS A 314 -8.63 6.69 -8.73
CA HIS A 314 -7.31 6.07 -8.49
C HIS A 314 -7.38 4.60 -8.04
N TRP A 315 -8.50 4.14 -7.51
CA TRP A 315 -8.70 2.78 -6.99
C TRP A 315 -9.40 1.86 -8.02
N VAL A 316 -8.83 1.76 -9.22
CA VAL A 316 -9.40 0.99 -10.34
C VAL A 316 -9.77 -0.45 -9.92
N GLN A 317 -8.92 -1.13 -9.14
CA GLN A 317 -9.15 -2.49 -8.65
C GLN A 317 -10.34 -2.62 -7.67
N ILE A 318 -10.84 -1.50 -7.16
CA ILE A 318 -12.02 -1.44 -6.28
C ILE A 318 -13.23 -0.91 -7.04
N ASP A 319 -13.03 0.08 -7.91
CA ASP A 319 -14.11 0.70 -8.68
C ASP A 319 -14.58 -0.17 -9.85
N HIS A 320 -13.63 -0.86 -10.50
CA HIS A 320 -13.88 -1.73 -11.64
C HIS A 320 -12.96 -2.96 -11.60
N PRO A 321 -13.13 -3.88 -10.62
CA PRO A 321 -12.25 -5.04 -10.43
C PRO A 321 -12.16 -5.92 -11.68
N GLN A 322 -13.23 -6.03 -12.47
CA GLN A 322 -13.24 -6.87 -13.67
C GLN A 322 -12.21 -6.42 -14.70
N ALA A 323 -12.01 -5.11 -14.91
CA ALA A 323 -10.98 -4.61 -15.84
C ALA A 323 -9.56 -5.06 -15.42
N VAL A 324 -9.30 -5.12 -14.11
CA VAL A 324 -8.01 -5.59 -13.59
C VAL A 324 -7.89 -7.11 -13.74
N ILE A 325 -8.95 -7.86 -13.48
CA ILE A 325 -8.99 -9.33 -13.64
C ILE A 325 -8.75 -9.71 -15.10
N ASP A 326 -9.40 -9.01 -16.05
CA ASP A 326 -9.26 -9.27 -17.48
C ASP A 326 -7.84 -8.97 -17.98
N ALA A 327 -7.23 -7.86 -17.53
CA ALA A 327 -5.84 -7.53 -17.83
C ALA A 327 -4.86 -8.60 -17.26
N ILE A 328 -5.10 -9.10 -16.06
CA ILE A 328 -4.29 -10.17 -15.48
C ILE A 328 -4.45 -11.45 -16.27
N ARG A 329 -5.67 -11.80 -16.68
CA ARG A 329 -5.96 -13.00 -17.50
C ARG A 329 -5.25 -12.92 -18.84
N GLU A 330 -5.33 -11.78 -19.53
CA GLU A 330 -4.64 -11.54 -20.81
C GLU A 330 -3.13 -11.84 -20.66
N VAL A 331 -2.48 -11.26 -19.64
CA VAL A 331 -1.03 -11.43 -19.42
C VAL A 331 -0.69 -12.88 -19.02
N VAL A 332 -1.52 -13.55 -18.21
CA VAL A 332 -1.30 -14.97 -17.82
C VAL A 332 -1.44 -15.89 -19.02
N GLU A 333 -2.43 -15.67 -19.89
CA GLU A 333 -2.63 -16.48 -21.11
C GLU A 333 -1.49 -16.27 -22.10
N GLU A 334 -1.04 -15.04 -22.25
CA GLU A 334 0.10 -14.70 -23.11
C GLU A 334 1.41 -15.35 -22.62
N ALA A 335 1.60 -15.43 -21.31
CA ALA A 335 2.74 -16.11 -20.70
C ALA A 335 2.70 -17.64 -20.92
N ARG A 336 1.51 -18.26 -20.83
CA ARG A 336 1.33 -19.71 -21.10
C ARG A 336 1.64 -20.09 -22.53
N ASN A 337 1.30 -19.23 -23.51
CA ASN A 337 1.54 -19.51 -24.92
C ASN A 337 3.02 -19.41 -25.33
N LYS A 338 3.91 -18.93 -24.44
CA LYS A 338 5.36 -18.85 -24.67
C LYS A 338 6.15 -19.99 -23.99
N SER A 339 5.52 -20.72 -23.06
CA SER A 339 6.11 -21.86 -22.33
C SER A 339 5.88 -23.16 -23.09
#